data_b6b93778ef655bb002c3f763c8995e17
#
_entry.id   b6b93778ef655bb002c3f763c8995e17
#
_cell.length_a   1.000
_cell.length_b   1.000
_cell.length_c   1.000
_cell.angle_alpha   90.00
_cell.angle_beta   90.00
_cell.angle_gamma   90.00
#
_symmetry.space_group_name_H-M   'P 1'
#
loop_
_entity.id
_entity.type
_entity.pdbx_description
1 polymer ?
#
loop_
_entity_poly.entity_id
_entity_poly.type
_entity_poly.pdbx_seq_one_letter_code
_entity_poly.pdbx_strand_id
1 'polypeptide(L)'
;MKKQIITLTVAALTLSSCGIYTQYKPATEVPDNLYGEEVAVADTVDNIGNLSWQEIFTDPRLQELIEQGLRNNTDLQSAQWRVKEAEAAMLSAKLAYLPSFALSPQGTASSFDKGKAVQTYTLPVAASWEIDIFGRIRNAKRQAKALLEQSRDYKQAVRTQLIAGIANTYYTLLMLDNQLAISVRTEKSWNCLLYTSPSPRDRQK
;
A
#
# COMPACT_ATOMS: atom_id res chain seq x y z
N MET A 1 33.97 4.96 51.58
CA MET A 1 33.82 3.72 50.78
C MET A 1 32.36 3.23 50.71
N LYS A 2 31.63 2.97 51.83
CA LYS A 2 30.22 2.47 51.74
C LYS A 2 29.27 3.37 50.98
N LYS A 3 29.34 4.71 51.14
CA LYS A 3 28.47 5.66 50.38
C LYS A 3 28.75 5.67 48.88
N GLN A 4 30.00 5.52 48.44
CA GLN A 4 30.38 5.47 47.06
C GLN A 4 29.93 4.16 46.35
N ILE A 5 29.93 3.05 47.10
CA ILE A 5 29.44 1.77 46.60
C ILE A 5 27.91 1.82 46.43
N ILE A 6 27.19 2.43 47.35
CA ILE A 6 25.72 2.60 47.26
C ILE A 6 25.34 3.49 46.07
N THR A 7 26.03 4.60 45.82
CA THR A 7 25.79 5.46 44.65
C THR A 7 26.13 4.75 43.33
N LEU A 8 27.17 3.94 43.28
CA LEU A 8 27.52 3.18 42.09
C LEU A 8 26.49 2.09 41.81
N THR A 9 25.99 1.40 42.81
CA THR A 9 24.93 0.36 42.65
C THR A 9 23.61 0.97 42.21
N VAL A 10 23.19 2.12 42.75
CA VAL A 10 21.97 2.82 42.32
C VAL A 10 22.11 3.30 40.87
N ALA A 11 23.25 3.84 40.49
CA ALA A 11 23.54 4.24 39.11
C ALA A 11 23.54 3.04 38.13
N ALA A 12 24.06 1.88 38.54
CA ALA A 12 24.05 0.66 37.74
C ALA A 12 22.60 0.11 37.57
N LEU A 13 21.76 0.18 38.57
CA LEU A 13 20.36 -0.25 38.52
C LEU A 13 19.50 0.64 37.64
N THR A 14 19.77 1.95 37.58
CA THR A 14 19.04 2.87 36.69
C THR A 14 19.43 2.72 35.23
N LEU A 15 20.62 2.24 34.93
CA LEU A 15 21.10 1.99 33.55
C LEU A 15 20.54 0.68 32.93
N SER A 16 20.08 -0.27 33.73
CA SER A 16 19.53 -1.56 33.24
C SER A 16 18.08 -1.44 32.75
N SER A 17 17.41 -0.30 32.97
CA SER A 17 16.00 -0.09 32.57
C SER A 17 15.78 0.18 31.07
N CYS A 18 16.82 0.24 30.24
CA CYS A 18 16.68 0.55 28.81
C CYS A 18 16.23 -0.62 27.92
N GLY A 19 15.89 -1.77 28.50
CA GLY A 19 15.50 -2.99 27.76
C GLY A 19 13.99 -3.22 27.62
N ILE A 20 13.14 -2.21 27.83
CA ILE A 20 11.65 -2.36 27.87
C ILE A 20 11.03 -2.67 26.49
N TYR A 21 11.75 -2.51 25.41
CA TYR A 21 11.23 -2.81 24.08
C TYR A 21 11.53 -4.26 23.69
N THR A 22 10.62 -5.17 24.00
CA THR A 22 10.58 -6.48 23.37
C THR A 22 10.32 -6.32 21.87
N GLN A 23 11.18 -6.89 21.05
CA GLN A 23 10.90 -6.97 19.62
C GLN A 23 9.59 -7.75 19.44
N TYR A 24 8.65 -7.17 18.70
CA TYR A 24 7.44 -7.87 18.30
C TYR A 24 7.83 -9.16 17.56
N LYS A 25 7.48 -10.28 18.14
CA LYS A 25 7.50 -11.58 17.47
C LYS A 25 6.05 -11.90 17.13
N PRO A 26 5.72 -12.18 15.87
CA PRO A 26 4.37 -12.61 15.54
C PRO A 26 4.01 -13.83 16.38
N ALA A 27 2.86 -13.78 17.05
CA ALA A 27 2.40 -14.82 17.98
C ALA A 27 1.93 -16.11 17.27
N THR A 28 1.93 -16.11 15.97
CA THR A 28 1.51 -17.23 15.14
C THR A 28 2.74 -17.97 14.60
N GLU A 29 3.15 -19.00 15.30
CA GLU A 29 3.76 -20.13 14.61
C GLU A 29 2.60 -20.76 13.80
N VAL A 30 2.64 -20.60 12.50
CA VAL A 30 1.71 -21.30 11.60
C VAL A 30 1.99 -22.79 11.80
N PRO A 31 1.00 -23.62 12.23
CA PRO A 31 1.21 -25.05 12.36
C PRO A 31 1.71 -25.61 11.03
N ASP A 32 2.75 -26.41 11.06
CA ASP A 32 3.40 -26.98 9.87
C ASP A 32 2.45 -27.77 8.96
N ASN A 33 1.27 -28.16 9.47
CA ASN A 33 0.27 -28.96 8.75
C ASN A 33 -1.06 -28.24 8.51
N LEU A 34 -1.08 -26.91 8.47
CA LEU A 34 -2.32 -26.12 8.29
C LEU A 34 -3.04 -26.44 6.95
N TYR A 35 -2.30 -26.87 5.95
CA TYR A 35 -2.79 -27.16 4.58
C TYR A 35 -2.78 -28.67 4.23
N GLY A 36 -2.66 -29.56 5.22
CA GLY A 36 -2.59 -31.03 5.03
C GLY A 36 -1.16 -31.56 5.03
N GLU A 37 -1.02 -32.90 4.99
CA GLU A 37 0.28 -33.56 4.93
C GLU A 37 1.09 -33.00 3.75
N GLU A 38 2.39 -32.83 3.97
CA GLU A 38 3.36 -32.33 3.00
C GLU A 38 3.06 -32.89 1.60
N VAL A 39 2.36 -32.09 0.81
CA VAL A 39 2.56 -32.18 -0.62
C VAL A 39 4.04 -31.82 -0.78
N ALA A 40 4.85 -32.87 -1.05
CA ALA A 40 6.27 -32.71 -1.34
C ALA A 40 6.42 -31.39 -2.12
N VAL A 41 7.32 -30.52 -1.65
CA VAL A 41 7.61 -29.22 -2.25
C VAL A 41 7.94 -29.49 -3.72
N ALA A 42 6.91 -29.74 -4.50
CA ALA A 42 7.00 -29.76 -5.94
C ALA A 42 7.40 -28.36 -6.31
N ASP A 43 8.54 -28.23 -6.90
CA ASP A 43 9.22 -27.05 -7.40
C ASP A 43 8.39 -25.78 -7.28
N THR A 44 8.76 -24.88 -6.37
CA THR A 44 8.19 -23.54 -6.19
C THR A 44 8.26 -22.71 -7.49
N VAL A 45 8.86 -23.24 -8.54
CA VAL A 45 9.01 -22.63 -9.86
C VAL A 45 7.70 -22.64 -10.65
N ASP A 46 6.83 -23.65 -10.47
CA ASP A 46 5.56 -23.79 -11.21
C ASP A 46 4.32 -23.29 -10.45
N ASN A 47 4.49 -22.46 -9.43
CA ASN A 47 3.37 -21.88 -8.73
C ASN A 47 2.71 -20.78 -9.57
N ILE A 48 1.40 -20.89 -9.81
CA ILE A 48 0.57 -19.88 -10.50
C ILE A 48 0.80 -18.46 -9.96
N GLY A 49 1.12 -18.34 -8.67
CA GLY A 49 1.43 -17.04 -8.04
C GLY A 49 2.70 -16.36 -8.58
N ASN A 50 3.60 -17.11 -9.21
CA ASN A 50 4.83 -16.58 -9.82
C ASN A 50 4.67 -16.19 -11.29
N LEU A 51 3.55 -16.60 -11.92
CA LEU A 51 3.26 -16.25 -13.31
C LEU A 51 2.90 -14.77 -13.45
N SER A 52 3.31 -14.19 -14.56
CA SER A 52 2.85 -12.84 -14.91
C SER A 52 1.37 -12.89 -15.30
N TRP A 53 0.64 -11.78 -15.09
CA TRP A 53 -0.77 -11.74 -15.49
C TRP A 53 -0.96 -11.93 -17.00
N GLN A 54 0.04 -11.60 -17.83
CA GLN A 54 0.02 -11.83 -19.27
C GLN A 54 0.09 -13.32 -19.63
N GLU A 55 0.74 -14.13 -18.83
CA GLU A 55 0.77 -15.58 -18.99
C GLU A 55 -0.53 -16.25 -18.54
N ILE A 56 -1.19 -15.67 -17.54
CA ILE A 56 -2.49 -16.16 -17.03
C ILE A 56 -3.61 -15.82 -18.01
N PHE A 57 -3.64 -14.59 -18.52
CA PHE A 57 -4.67 -14.09 -19.43
C PHE A 57 -4.13 -14.00 -20.84
N THR A 58 -4.38 -15.04 -21.66
CA THR A 58 -3.83 -15.18 -23.02
C THR A 58 -4.66 -14.46 -24.10
N ASP A 59 -5.86 -13.96 -23.78
CA ASP A 59 -6.69 -13.23 -24.74
C ASP A 59 -6.12 -11.83 -25.01
N PRO A 60 -5.75 -11.51 -26.26
CA PRO A 60 -5.13 -10.23 -26.60
C PRO A 60 -6.04 -9.02 -26.30
N ARG A 61 -7.37 -9.17 -26.45
CA ARG A 61 -8.33 -8.10 -26.18
C ARG A 61 -8.39 -7.78 -24.69
N LEU A 62 -8.38 -8.82 -23.86
CA LEU A 62 -8.34 -8.66 -22.41
C LEU A 62 -7.03 -8.02 -21.97
N GLN A 63 -5.90 -8.43 -22.57
CA GLN A 63 -4.60 -7.82 -22.25
C GLN A 63 -4.58 -6.33 -22.57
N GLU A 64 -5.10 -5.94 -23.72
CA GLU A 64 -5.19 -4.52 -24.11
C GLU A 64 -6.06 -3.71 -23.12
N LEU A 65 -7.21 -4.25 -22.71
CA LEU A 65 -8.09 -3.61 -21.70
C LEU A 65 -7.40 -3.47 -20.34
N ILE A 66 -6.67 -4.50 -19.90
CA ILE A 66 -5.90 -4.46 -18.64
C ILE A 66 -4.82 -3.39 -18.73
N GLU A 67 -4.07 -3.32 -19.81
CA GLU A 67 -3.03 -2.30 -20.01
C GLU A 67 -3.60 -0.88 -20.04
N GLN A 68 -4.73 -0.69 -20.70
CA GLN A 68 -5.44 0.59 -20.72
C GLN A 68 -5.91 0.97 -19.31
N GLY A 69 -6.47 0.01 -18.56
CA GLY A 69 -6.86 0.20 -17.18
C GLY A 69 -5.68 0.59 -16.27
N LEU A 70 -4.55 -0.14 -16.39
CA LEU A 70 -3.34 0.15 -15.61
C LEU A 70 -2.74 1.53 -15.90
N ARG A 71 -2.86 2.03 -17.14
CA ARG A 71 -2.37 3.37 -17.51
C ARG A 71 -3.27 4.50 -17.02
N ASN A 72 -4.59 4.30 -17.02
CA ASN A 72 -5.54 5.40 -16.82
C ASN A 72 -6.29 5.38 -15.47
N ASN A 73 -6.09 4.32 -14.65
CA ASN A 73 -6.81 4.21 -13.39
C ASN A 73 -6.30 5.22 -12.35
N THR A 74 -7.23 6.00 -11.79
CA THR A 74 -6.95 7.06 -10.81
C THR A 74 -6.53 6.50 -9.46
N ASP A 75 -7.06 5.34 -9.05
CA ASP A 75 -6.73 4.72 -7.77
C ASP A 75 -5.28 4.20 -7.78
N LEU A 76 -4.85 3.62 -8.91
CA LEU A 76 -3.46 3.19 -9.07
C LEU A 76 -2.50 4.39 -9.09
N GLN A 77 -2.88 5.50 -9.74
CA GLN A 77 -2.11 6.74 -9.71
C GLN A 77 -2.03 7.31 -8.29
N SER A 78 -3.15 7.32 -7.56
CA SER A 78 -3.20 7.75 -6.16
C SER A 78 -2.30 6.88 -5.27
N ALA A 79 -2.35 5.56 -5.44
CA ALA A 79 -1.46 4.63 -4.73
C ALA A 79 0.03 4.90 -5.05
N GLN A 80 0.35 5.27 -6.29
CA GLN A 80 1.71 5.64 -6.68
C GLN A 80 2.18 6.94 -6.02
N TRP A 81 1.31 7.93 -5.87
CA TRP A 81 1.62 9.17 -5.15
C TRP A 81 1.84 8.93 -3.66
N ARG A 82 1.06 8.03 -3.04
CA ARG A 82 1.27 7.61 -1.63
C ARG A 82 2.65 6.97 -1.42
N VAL A 83 3.14 6.18 -2.38
CA VAL A 83 4.51 5.65 -2.33
C VAL A 83 5.54 6.80 -2.35
N LYS A 84 5.37 7.79 -3.24
CA LYS A 84 6.27 8.95 -3.29
C LYS A 84 6.23 9.79 -2.00
N GLU A 85 5.06 9.95 -1.41
CA GLU A 85 4.89 10.62 -0.11
C GLU A 85 5.66 9.87 0.99
N ALA A 86 5.52 8.54 1.05
CA ALA A 86 6.24 7.72 2.01
C ALA A 86 7.77 7.73 1.77
N GLU A 87 8.23 7.82 0.51
CA GLU A 87 9.65 8.00 0.17
C GLU A 87 10.18 9.35 0.68
N ALA A 88 9.41 10.43 0.53
CA ALA A 88 9.76 11.75 1.05
C ALA A 88 9.80 11.75 2.59
N ALA A 89 8.82 11.11 3.25
CA ALA A 89 8.80 10.94 4.70
C ALA A 89 10.00 10.13 5.20
N MET A 90 10.38 9.06 4.48
CA MET A 90 11.58 8.29 4.80
C MET A 90 12.87 9.12 4.63
N LEU A 91 12.94 9.95 3.60
CA LEU A 91 14.06 10.87 3.40
C LEU A 91 14.14 11.90 4.55
N SER A 92 12.99 12.49 4.93
CA SER A 92 12.91 13.39 6.08
C SER A 92 13.40 12.73 7.37
N ALA A 93 12.97 11.49 7.64
CA ALA A 93 13.42 10.73 8.82
C ALA A 93 14.93 10.40 8.77
N LYS A 94 15.52 10.24 7.58
CA LYS A 94 16.98 10.10 7.44
C LYS A 94 17.70 11.41 7.72
N LEU A 95 17.17 12.54 7.21
CA LEU A 95 17.78 13.86 7.39
C LEU A 95 17.69 14.37 8.83
N ALA A 96 16.78 13.82 9.65
CA ALA A 96 16.66 14.16 11.07
C ALA A 96 17.93 13.83 11.91
N TYR A 97 18.87 13.05 11.37
CA TYR A 97 20.19 12.86 11.98
C TYR A 97 21.15 14.01 11.75
N LEU A 98 20.87 14.90 10.81
CA LEU A 98 21.72 16.04 10.48
C LEU A 98 21.34 17.27 11.31
N PRO A 99 22.28 18.17 11.59
CA PRO A 99 21.97 19.43 12.22
C PRO A 99 21.04 20.27 11.32
N SER A 100 20.07 20.93 11.92
CA SER A 100 19.21 21.91 11.25
C SER A 100 19.74 23.31 11.43
N PHE A 101 19.69 24.11 10.36
CA PHE A 101 20.06 25.50 10.34
C PHE A 101 18.85 26.36 10.05
N ALA A 102 18.61 27.36 10.88
CA ALA A 102 17.53 28.32 10.70
C ALA A 102 18.11 29.73 10.56
N LEU A 103 17.64 30.43 9.54
CA LEU A 103 17.93 31.84 9.30
C LEU A 103 16.60 32.60 9.41
N SER A 104 16.47 33.49 10.38
CA SER A 104 15.22 34.19 10.69
C SER A 104 15.42 35.71 10.64
N PRO A 105 15.50 36.32 9.44
CA PRO A 105 15.64 37.77 9.33
C PRO A 105 14.42 38.44 9.95
N GLN A 106 14.66 39.43 10.82
CA GLN A 106 13.63 40.22 11.50
C GLN A 106 13.94 41.71 11.32
N GLY A 107 12.90 42.46 11.03
CA GLY A 107 12.98 43.93 10.99
C GLY A 107 11.86 44.51 11.85
N THR A 108 12.21 45.41 12.74
CA THR A 108 11.26 46.19 13.55
C THR A 108 11.41 47.67 13.26
N ALA A 109 10.28 48.35 13.08
CA ALA A 109 10.22 49.80 12.99
C ALA A 109 9.39 50.29 14.16
N SER A 110 10.00 51.05 15.08
CA SER A 110 9.29 51.63 16.23
C SER A 110 9.40 53.15 16.18
N SER A 111 8.27 53.83 16.34
CA SER A 111 8.21 55.29 16.49
C SER A 111 7.49 55.61 17.78
N PHE A 112 8.07 56.47 18.63
CA PHE A 112 7.47 56.93 19.85
C PHE A 112 7.28 58.45 19.77
N ASP A 113 6.07 58.91 20.13
CA ASP A 113 5.72 60.32 20.27
C ASP A 113 6.17 61.24 19.11
N LYS A 114 5.71 60.96 17.86
CA LYS A 114 6.02 61.70 16.63
C LYS A 114 7.52 61.84 16.30
N GLY A 115 8.38 61.07 16.98
CA GLY A 115 9.81 60.99 16.66
C GLY A 115 10.08 60.24 15.35
N LYS A 116 11.30 60.33 14.83
CA LYS A 116 11.73 59.53 13.67
C LYS A 116 11.71 58.07 14.02
N ALA A 117 11.11 57.25 13.15
CA ALA A 117 11.07 55.79 13.32
C ALA A 117 12.50 55.20 13.40
N VAL A 118 12.76 54.47 14.47
CA VAL A 118 14.01 53.71 14.61
C VAL A 118 13.76 52.33 13.97
N GLN A 119 14.58 52.02 12.98
CA GLN A 119 14.55 50.75 12.29
C GLN A 119 15.68 49.87 12.81
N THR A 120 15.36 48.69 13.27
CA THR A 120 16.34 47.69 13.73
C THR A 120 16.20 46.44 12.88
N TYR A 121 17.28 45.99 12.28
CA TYR A 121 17.36 44.76 11.52
C TYR A 121 18.24 43.77 12.26
N THR A 122 17.72 42.55 12.49
CA THR A 122 18.49 41.49 13.09
C THR A 122 18.45 40.26 12.18
N LEU A 123 19.57 39.58 12.05
CA LEU A 123 19.75 38.39 11.24
C LEU A 123 20.27 37.26 12.13
N PRO A 124 19.40 36.64 12.98
CA PRO A 124 19.83 35.53 13.80
C PRO A 124 20.01 34.29 12.95
N VAL A 125 21.14 33.62 13.15
CA VAL A 125 21.44 32.28 12.62
C VAL A 125 21.44 31.33 13.78
N ALA A 126 20.60 30.32 13.74
CA ALA A 126 20.54 29.25 14.73
C ALA A 126 20.93 27.93 14.11
N ALA A 127 21.73 27.12 14.81
CA ALA A 127 22.03 25.75 14.47
C ALA A 127 21.54 24.87 15.62
N SER A 128 20.76 23.84 15.34
CA SER A 128 20.33 22.86 16.33
C SER A 128 20.61 21.43 15.85
N TRP A 129 21.11 20.61 16.77
CA TRP A 129 21.40 19.21 16.52
C TRP A 129 20.93 18.35 17.69
N GLU A 130 20.18 17.31 17.40
CA GLU A 130 19.69 16.35 18.38
C GLU A 130 20.50 15.06 18.32
N ILE A 131 21.15 14.72 19.45
CA ILE A 131 21.88 13.47 19.60
C ILE A 131 20.88 12.39 20.03
N ASP A 132 20.79 11.29 19.30
CA ASP A 132 19.81 10.22 19.52
C ASP A 132 20.27 9.20 20.56
N ILE A 133 20.34 9.62 21.83
CA ILE A 133 20.79 8.77 22.95
C ILE A 133 19.76 7.65 23.22
N PHE A 134 18.47 7.98 23.18
CA PHE A 134 17.38 7.06 23.51
C PHE A 134 16.75 6.36 22.28
N GLY A 135 17.27 6.57 21.08
CA GLY A 135 16.81 5.92 19.87
C GLY A 135 15.50 6.46 19.29
N ARG A 136 15.09 7.69 19.63
CA ARG A 136 13.89 8.33 19.09
C ARG A 136 13.96 8.47 17.57
N ILE A 137 15.04 9.04 17.06
CA ILE A 137 15.26 9.25 15.63
C ILE A 137 15.44 7.92 14.91
N ARG A 138 16.16 6.97 15.53
CA ARG A 138 16.32 5.62 14.99
C ARG A 138 15.00 4.89 14.84
N ASN A 139 14.12 4.98 15.83
CA ASN A 139 12.81 4.34 15.78
C ASN A 139 11.88 5.04 14.79
N ALA A 140 11.90 6.37 14.69
CA ALA A 140 11.18 7.13 13.67
C ALA A 140 11.60 6.73 12.25
N LYS A 141 12.90 6.54 11.99
CA LYS A 141 13.40 6.03 10.71
C LYS A 141 12.93 4.60 10.42
N ARG A 142 12.91 3.71 11.43
CA ARG A 142 12.38 2.34 11.27
C ARG A 142 10.90 2.36 10.94
N GLN A 143 10.12 3.21 11.63
CA GLN A 143 8.70 3.41 11.34
C GLN A 143 8.47 3.92 9.91
N ALA A 144 9.20 4.96 9.48
CA ALA A 144 9.10 5.50 8.14
C ALA A 144 9.47 4.46 7.07
N LYS A 145 10.47 3.57 7.35
CA LYS A 145 10.80 2.46 6.46
C LYS A 145 9.63 1.47 6.34
N ALA A 146 9.03 1.07 7.46
CA ALA A 146 7.89 0.14 7.46
C ALA A 146 6.67 0.73 6.72
N LEU A 147 6.39 2.02 6.89
CA LEU A 147 5.32 2.73 6.16
C LEU A 147 5.59 2.81 4.66
N LEU A 148 6.84 2.93 4.24
CA LEU A 148 7.22 2.89 2.84
C LEU A 148 6.95 1.50 2.23
N GLU A 149 7.37 0.43 2.90
CA GLU A 149 7.08 -0.95 2.45
C GLU A 149 5.56 -1.18 2.39
N GLN A 150 4.82 -0.80 3.43
CA GLN A 150 3.35 -0.86 3.44
C GLN A 150 2.73 -0.14 2.23
N SER A 151 3.23 1.04 1.87
CA SER A 151 2.71 1.80 0.72
C SER A 151 2.99 1.09 -0.60
N ARG A 152 4.13 0.41 -0.72
CA ARG A 152 4.47 -0.40 -1.90
C ARG A 152 3.58 -1.62 -2.03
N ASP A 153 3.35 -2.32 -0.93
CA ASP A 153 2.45 -3.49 -0.89
C ASP A 153 1.01 -3.08 -1.20
N TYR A 154 0.57 -1.94 -0.66
CA TYR A 154 -0.75 -1.39 -0.99
C TYR A 154 -0.89 -1.07 -2.49
N LYS A 155 0.11 -0.44 -3.10
CA LYS A 155 0.12 -0.20 -4.56
C LYS A 155 0.02 -1.51 -5.34
N GLN A 156 0.74 -2.55 -4.91
CA GLN A 156 0.67 -3.87 -5.55
C GLN A 156 -0.72 -4.50 -5.39
N ALA A 157 -1.34 -4.40 -4.21
CA ALA A 157 -2.69 -4.88 -3.96
C ALA A 157 -3.72 -4.18 -4.86
N VAL A 158 -3.66 -2.85 -4.98
CA VAL A 158 -4.54 -2.07 -5.87
C VAL A 158 -4.36 -2.50 -7.33
N ARG A 159 -3.11 -2.70 -7.78
CA ARG A 159 -2.82 -3.20 -9.13
C ARG A 159 -3.44 -4.56 -9.39
N THR A 160 -3.27 -5.50 -8.47
CA THR A 160 -3.82 -6.86 -8.59
C THR A 160 -5.34 -6.84 -8.60
N GLN A 161 -5.95 -6.05 -7.73
CA GLN A 161 -7.41 -5.89 -7.67
C GLN A 161 -7.98 -5.29 -8.96
N LEU A 162 -7.29 -4.32 -9.56
CA LEU A 162 -7.69 -3.73 -10.84
C LEU A 162 -7.66 -4.75 -11.97
N ILE A 163 -6.58 -5.54 -12.08
CA ILE A 163 -6.45 -6.61 -13.08
C ILE A 163 -7.58 -7.63 -12.92
N ALA A 164 -7.80 -8.10 -11.69
CA ALA A 164 -8.86 -9.06 -11.39
C ALA A 164 -10.26 -8.50 -11.71
N GLY A 165 -10.50 -7.22 -11.39
CA GLY A 165 -11.77 -6.55 -11.68
C GLY A 165 -12.06 -6.47 -13.17
N ILE A 166 -11.07 -6.07 -13.98
CA ILE A 166 -11.20 -6.00 -15.44
C ILE A 166 -11.45 -7.40 -16.02
N ALA A 167 -10.67 -8.39 -15.61
CA ALA A 167 -10.82 -9.77 -16.09
C ALA A 167 -12.20 -10.35 -15.73
N ASN A 168 -12.66 -10.19 -14.50
CA ASN A 168 -13.98 -10.65 -14.08
C ASN A 168 -15.10 -9.99 -14.89
N THR A 169 -15.02 -8.68 -15.13
CA THR A 169 -16.02 -7.95 -15.92
C THR A 169 -16.02 -8.42 -17.36
N TYR A 170 -14.85 -8.62 -17.96
CA TYR A 170 -14.69 -9.12 -19.32
C TYR A 170 -15.33 -10.53 -19.51
N TYR A 171 -15.00 -11.47 -18.63
CA TYR A 171 -15.58 -12.82 -18.71
C TYR A 171 -17.07 -12.85 -18.38
N THR A 172 -17.54 -11.95 -17.50
CA THR A 172 -18.97 -11.80 -17.23
C THR A 172 -19.71 -11.29 -18.48
N LEU A 173 -19.13 -10.36 -19.23
CA LEU A 173 -19.69 -9.87 -20.49
C LEU A 173 -19.77 -11.01 -21.52
N LEU A 174 -18.69 -11.78 -21.71
CA LEU A 174 -18.68 -12.94 -22.61
C LEU A 174 -19.73 -13.99 -22.22
N MET A 175 -19.92 -14.22 -20.93
CA MET A 175 -20.97 -15.12 -20.44
C MET A 175 -22.36 -14.61 -20.82
N LEU A 176 -22.64 -13.32 -20.62
CA LEU A 176 -23.93 -12.72 -20.97
C LEU A 176 -24.19 -12.72 -22.48
N ASP A 177 -23.18 -12.48 -23.31
CA ASP A 177 -23.29 -12.56 -24.77
C ASP A 177 -23.63 -14.00 -25.22
N ASN A 178 -23.00 -15.00 -24.63
CA ASN A 178 -23.33 -16.39 -24.89
C ASN A 178 -24.74 -16.75 -24.43
N GLN A 179 -25.17 -16.27 -23.27
CA GLN A 179 -26.53 -16.50 -22.76
C GLN A 179 -27.58 -15.87 -23.67
N LEU A 180 -27.33 -14.65 -24.17
CA LEU A 180 -28.19 -14.01 -25.13
C LEU A 180 -28.27 -14.81 -26.44
N ALA A 181 -27.15 -15.28 -26.97
CA ALA A 181 -27.10 -16.10 -28.18
C ALA A 181 -27.89 -17.40 -28.03
N ILE A 182 -27.79 -18.07 -26.86
CA ILE A 182 -28.56 -19.27 -26.52
C ILE A 182 -30.06 -18.94 -26.47
N SER A 183 -30.43 -17.82 -25.79
CA SER A 183 -31.82 -17.41 -25.65
C SER A 183 -32.48 -17.14 -27.01
N VAL A 184 -31.79 -16.42 -27.91
CA VAL A 184 -32.27 -16.16 -29.27
C VAL A 184 -32.39 -17.44 -30.08
N ARG A 185 -31.44 -18.37 -29.92
CA ARG A 185 -31.54 -19.70 -30.61
C ARG A 185 -32.71 -20.51 -30.09
N THR A 186 -32.95 -20.52 -28.79
CA THR A 186 -34.04 -21.18 -28.13
C THR A 186 -35.38 -20.63 -28.61
N GLU A 187 -35.53 -19.30 -28.66
CA GLU A 187 -36.74 -18.64 -29.20
C GLU A 187 -37.06 -19.09 -30.62
N LYS A 188 -36.03 -19.08 -31.51
CA LYS A 188 -36.19 -19.57 -32.89
C LYS A 188 -36.66 -21.03 -32.94
N SER A 189 -36.11 -21.88 -32.08
CA SER A 189 -36.50 -23.29 -31.99
C SER A 189 -37.94 -23.44 -31.53
N TRP A 190 -38.37 -22.68 -30.53
CA TRP A 190 -39.77 -22.72 -30.06
C TRP A 190 -40.73 -22.18 -31.10
N ASN A 191 -40.39 -21.14 -31.81
CA ASN A 191 -41.21 -20.61 -32.92
C ASN A 191 -41.37 -21.68 -34.04
N CYS A 192 -40.28 -22.38 -34.39
CA CYS A 192 -40.34 -23.46 -35.37
C CYS A 192 -41.29 -24.58 -34.91
N LEU A 193 -41.21 -25.04 -33.65
CA LEU A 193 -42.07 -26.07 -33.07
C LEU A 193 -43.53 -25.65 -33.03
N LEU A 194 -43.82 -24.36 -32.73
CA LEU A 194 -45.16 -23.84 -32.69
C LEU A 194 -45.86 -23.93 -34.07
N TYR A 195 -45.14 -23.64 -35.15
CA TYR A 195 -45.65 -23.67 -36.52
C TYR A 195 -45.68 -25.10 -37.10
N THR A 196 -44.82 -26.03 -36.64
CA THR A 196 -44.74 -27.39 -37.13
C THR A 196 -45.57 -28.37 -36.31
N SER A 197 -46.03 -27.99 -35.11
CA SER A 197 -46.88 -28.85 -34.28
C SER A 197 -48.29 -28.88 -34.86
N PRO A 198 -48.86 -30.07 -35.18
CA PRO A 198 -50.23 -30.17 -35.69
C PRO A 198 -51.21 -29.61 -34.68
N SER A 199 -52.13 -28.79 -35.18
CA SER A 199 -53.21 -28.22 -34.36
C SER A 199 -54.03 -29.32 -33.71
N PRO A 200 -54.54 -29.15 -32.46
CA PRO A 200 -55.48 -30.07 -31.88
C PRO A 200 -56.70 -30.41 -32.77
N ARG A 201 -57.08 -29.50 -33.68
CA ARG A 201 -58.11 -29.73 -34.67
C ARG A 201 -57.72 -30.70 -35.79
N ASP A 202 -56.44 -30.81 -36.11
CA ASP A 202 -55.93 -31.75 -37.14
C ASP A 202 -55.86 -33.17 -36.65
N ARG A 203 -55.89 -33.42 -35.32
CA ARG A 203 -55.94 -34.75 -34.73
C ARG A 203 -57.35 -35.33 -34.66
N GLN A 204 -58.38 -34.54 -34.98
CA GLN A 204 -59.76 -34.99 -34.93
C GLN A 204 -60.31 -35.35 -36.29
N LYS A 205 -59.50 -35.38 -37.31
CA LYS A 205 -59.80 -35.95 -38.64
C LYS A 205 -59.05 -37.28 -38.78
#